data_b450150cd05a7d93cb646504ddcdb420
#
_entry.id   b450150cd05a7d93cb646504ddcdb420
#
_cell.length_a   1.000
_cell.length_b   1.000
_cell.length_c   1.000
_cell.angle_alpha   90.00
_cell.angle_beta   90.00
_cell.angle_gamma   90.00
#
_symmetry.space_group_name_H-M   'P 1'
#
loop_
_entity.id
_entity.type
_entity.pdbx_description
1 polymer ?
#
loop_
_entity_poly.entity_id
_entity_poly.type
_entity_poly.pdbx_seq_one_letter_code
_entity_poly.pdbx_strand_id
1 'polypeptide(L)'
;MPRLADGFVNELKDRVDLYDLVSRYVQLKKSGASWVGLSPFSQEKTPSFYVHPEKGFFNCFSSGEKGDAITFVQKMENLGFQEAIEFLSKEFNVPMRYEKGGPAQPFSNSIRADLYALHELAKSWFEEQFALQNKESSVAQDYWLEERKFSLETAKRFGIGFAPTDSTALSSFLLKKGQSPKLLQKSGLFRQKQSQGKFISLFSGRLMIPIHEKLGRICGFTARKLSITPEWGEKKSPKYVNSPETPIFLKGQLLFNLHLANKEISDEKDFLLVEGQLDAIRCWEEGFKTVIAPQGTAFKDTQADLLRKSNPRRVVCLLDGDEAGKKAALSYVPIFIKAGLDARFATLPKDSDPDLILQSKGPEALAEIIQKGLPMIDYVIAQKLGKPSQASPNDLRKTSELLFDPLSELDSFVVKDGYLEQIARGLSLSLDSVKRDFSRFAKNRKPRRTYAPPEELSKKESSEWSQRLTSVEDDLLYTLLHDDRLASPLAHALDLAWLDLESSSGRVLAKILSEAVADGPLSVRQMEDLLEGDQERRTFQKFLYHDTVSHEKNALLQLANQCLGVLFSRQSKRNEQDLLTIIKNCSNDPEQMNGLRKQLKEIRTQRNSPPSLISSDSEHKPSHAHN
;
A
#
# COMPACT_ATOMS: atom_id res chain seq x y z
N MET A 1 -30.91 -1.14 14.79
CA MET A 1 -29.88 -2.21 14.85
C MET A 1 -30.26 -3.15 15.97
N PRO A 2 -30.22 -4.45 15.80
CA PRO A 2 -30.47 -5.39 16.90
C PRO A 2 -29.40 -5.17 17.96
N ARG A 3 -29.83 -5.03 19.20
CA ARG A 3 -28.93 -4.85 20.35
C ARG A 3 -28.31 -6.18 20.70
N LEU A 4 -27.00 -6.19 20.97
CA LEU A 4 -26.35 -7.37 21.52
C LEU A 4 -26.98 -7.71 22.87
N ALA A 5 -27.13 -9.01 23.16
CA ALA A 5 -27.67 -9.43 24.45
C ALA A 5 -26.79 -8.89 25.58
N ASP A 6 -27.46 -8.47 26.66
CA ASP A 6 -26.75 -7.99 27.84
C ASP A 6 -25.74 -9.03 28.33
N GLY A 7 -24.51 -8.58 28.60
CA GLY A 7 -23.41 -9.44 29.04
C GLY A 7 -22.65 -10.18 27.93
N PHE A 8 -23.13 -10.22 26.66
CA PHE A 8 -22.45 -10.93 25.57
C PHE A 8 -21.03 -10.42 25.32
N VAL A 9 -20.82 -9.12 25.37
CA VAL A 9 -19.49 -8.51 25.18
C VAL A 9 -18.49 -8.99 26.24
N ASN A 10 -18.93 -9.13 27.49
CA ASN A 10 -18.09 -9.65 28.55
C ASN A 10 -17.82 -11.16 28.36
N GLU A 11 -18.85 -11.93 28.03
CA GLU A 11 -18.68 -13.36 27.68
C GLU A 11 -17.67 -13.56 26.54
N LEU A 12 -17.73 -12.72 25.51
CA LEU A 12 -16.78 -12.79 24.41
C LEU A 12 -15.35 -12.48 24.88
N LYS A 13 -15.16 -11.43 25.70
CA LYS A 13 -13.85 -11.08 26.25
C LYS A 13 -13.27 -12.20 27.12
N ASP A 14 -14.10 -12.87 27.91
CA ASP A 14 -13.69 -13.98 28.80
C ASP A 14 -13.29 -15.23 27.99
N ARG A 15 -13.86 -15.43 26.80
CA ARG A 15 -13.54 -16.56 25.93
C ARG A 15 -12.40 -16.32 24.94
N VAL A 16 -12.03 -15.07 24.74
CA VAL A 16 -10.91 -14.71 23.86
C VAL A 16 -9.60 -14.81 24.62
N ASP A 17 -8.75 -15.76 24.26
CA ASP A 17 -7.39 -15.78 24.74
C ASP A 17 -6.60 -14.61 24.11
N LEU A 18 -6.28 -13.61 24.92
CA LEU A 18 -5.59 -12.41 24.44
C LEU A 18 -4.16 -12.71 23.96
N TYR A 19 -3.49 -13.73 24.52
CA TYR A 19 -2.18 -14.15 24.03
C TYR A 19 -2.29 -14.79 22.65
N ASP A 20 -3.23 -15.73 22.47
CA ASP A 20 -3.46 -16.36 21.18
C ASP A 20 -3.83 -15.33 20.10
N LEU A 21 -4.72 -14.40 20.43
CA LEU A 21 -5.10 -13.31 19.53
C LEU A 21 -3.89 -12.46 19.13
N VAL A 22 -3.14 -11.96 20.12
CA VAL A 22 -2.05 -11.00 19.88
C VAL A 22 -0.84 -11.66 19.23
N SER A 23 -0.55 -12.92 19.54
CA SER A 23 0.57 -13.67 18.96
C SER A 23 0.48 -13.85 17.44
N ARG A 24 -0.72 -13.73 16.88
CA ARG A 24 -0.94 -13.73 15.40
C ARG A 24 -0.44 -12.45 14.73
N TYR A 25 -0.26 -11.37 15.50
CA TYR A 25 0.17 -10.05 14.99
C TYR A 25 1.59 -9.69 15.40
N VAL A 26 1.99 -10.11 16.60
CA VAL A 26 3.25 -9.72 17.25
C VAL A 26 3.89 -10.96 17.86
N GLN A 27 5.20 -11.11 17.65
CA GLN A 27 5.94 -12.15 18.37
C GLN A 27 6.14 -11.72 19.83
N LEU A 28 5.68 -12.57 20.74
CA LEU A 28 5.68 -12.30 22.16
C LEU A 28 6.69 -13.23 22.88
N LYS A 29 7.48 -12.64 23.79
CA LYS A 29 8.37 -13.38 24.71
C LYS A 29 7.82 -13.27 26.13
N LYS A 30 7.91 -14.35 26.90
CA LYS A 30 7.43 -14.36 28.29
C LYS A 30 8.31 -13.46 29.17
N SER A 31 7.69 -12.61 29.97
CA SER A 31 8.34 -11.69 30.91
C SER A 31 7.59 -11.70 32.24
N GLY A 32 7.99 -12.58 33.16
CA GLY A 32 7.26 -12.81 34.41
C GLY A 32 5.83 -13.33 34.20
N ALA A 33 4.84 -12.62 34.74
CA ALA A 33 3.42 -12.91 34.54
C ALA A 33 2.83 -12.32 33.24
N SER A 34 3.63 -11.63 32.47
CA SER A 34 3.22 -10.93 31.25
C SER A 34 3.96 -11.47 30.04
N TRP A 35 3.52 -11.06 28.85
CA TRP A 35 4.22 -11.27 27.58
C TRP A 35 4.61 -9.93 26.99
N VAL A 36 5.79 -9.85 26.38
CA VAL A 36 6.32 -8.60 25.83
C VAL A 36 6.77 -8.80 24.38
N GLY A 37 6.51 -7.80 23.54
CA GLY A 37 6.92 -7.76 22.14
C GLY A 37 7.16 -6.34 21.64
N LEU A 38 7.54 -6.21 20.37
CA LEU A 38 7.62 -4.91 19.70
C LEU A 38 6.21 -4.35 19.48
N SER A 39 6.07 -3.04 19.60
CA SER A 39 4.80 -2.37 19.37
C SER A 39 4.23 -2.64 17.96
N PRO A 40 2.97 -3.10 17.84
CA PRO A 40 2.31 -3.15 16.54
C PRO A 40 1.80 -1.76 16.09
N PHE A 41 1.78 -0.76 16.97
CA PHE A 41 1.19 0.56 16.76
C PHE A 41 2.22 1.66 16.47
N SER A 42 3.49 1.45 16.81
CA SER A 42 4.58 2.40 16.61
C SER A 42 5.84 1.70 16.14
N GLN A 43 6.74 2.45 15.50
CA GLN A 43 8.05 1.93 15.11
C GLN A 43 8.99 1.99 16.32
N GLU A 44 9.50 0.84 16.75
CA GLU A 44 10.44 0.74 17.86
C GLU A 44 11.41 -0.43 17.67
N LYS A 45 12.54 -0.38 18.36
CA LYS A 45 13.56 -1.46 18.37
C LYS A 45 13.62 -2.21 19.69
N THR A 46 13.08 -1.61 20.75
CA THR A 46 13.06 -2.20 22.09
C THR A 46 11.63 -2.60 22.41
N PRO A 47 11.37 -3.85 22.85
CA PRO A 47 10.03 -4.29 23.18
C PRO A 47 9.39 -3.42 24.28
N SER A 48 8.23 -2.83 23.97
CA SER A 48 7.46 -1.98 24.88
C SER A 48 5.98 -2.34 24.95
N PHE A 49 5.57 -3.34 24.19
CA PHE A 49 4.20 -3.80 24.10
C PHE A 49 3.99 -5.00 25.03
N TYR A 50 3.24 -4.79 26.11
CA TYR A 50 2.96 -5.79 27.14
C TYR A 50 1.55 -6.35 27.02
N VAL A 51 1.43 -7.66 27.12
CA VAL A 51 0.15 -8.40 27.11
C VAL A 51 0.01 -9.13 28.43
N HIS A 52 -1.13 -8.96 29.06
CA HIS A 52 -1.51 -9.60 30.32
C HIS A 52 -2.72 -10.52 30.10
N PRO A 53 -2.54 -11.78 29.64
CA PRO A 53 -3.64 -12.66 29.29
C PRO A 53 -4.61 -12.91 30.45
N GLU A 54 -4.10 -13.17 31.66
CA GLU A 54 -4.93 -13.43 32.85
C GLU A 54 -5.81 -12.23 33.25
N LYS A 55 -5.37 -11.02 32.92
CA LYS A 55 -6.11 -9.78 33.17
C LYS A 55 -6.89 -9.26 31.99
N GLY A 56 -6.74 -9.89 30.81
CA GLY A 56 -7.46 -9.56 29.58
C GLY A 56 -7.12 -8.20 28.99
N PHE A 57 -5.92 -7.63 29.25
CA PHE A 57 -5.54 -6.34 28.69
C PHE A 57 -4.11 -6.31 28.15
N PHE A 58 -3.87 -5.36 27.23
CA PHE A 58 -2.54 -4.98 26.75
C PHE A 58 -2.21 -3.53 27.09
N ASN A 59 -0.91 -3.22 27.16
CA ASN A 59 -0.40 -1.87 27.32
C ASN A 59 0.86 -1.68 26.47
N CYS A 60 0.89 -0.66 25.63
CA CYS A 60 2.02 -0.28 24.79
C CYS A 60 2.62 1.02 25.29
N PHE A 61 3.82 0.96 25.88
CA PHE A 61 4.46 2.15 26.44
C PHE A 61 4.99 3.12 25.38
N SER A 62 5.36 2.65 24.19
CA SER A 62 5.90 3.52 23.13
C SER A 62 4.82 4.32 22.41
N SER A 63 3.63 3.75 22.23
CA SER A 63 2.52 4.43 21.54
C SER A 63 1.48 5.02 22.50
N GLY A 64 1.51 4.67 23.79
CA GLY A 64 0.48 5.01 24.77
C GLY A 64 -0.83 4.23 24.62
N GLU A 65 -0.89 3.29 23.67
CA GLU A 65 -2.08 2.49 23.40
C GLU A 65 -2.29 1.39 24.43
N LYS A 66 -3.51 1.26 24.92
CA LYS A 66 -3.92 0.24 25.88
C LYS A 66 -5.37 -0.18 25.65
N GLY A 67 -5.70 -1.38 26.06
CA GLY A 67 -7.08 -1.88 25.94
C GLY A 67 -7.17 -3.39 26.07
N ASP A 68 -8.34 -3.90 25.71
CA ASP A 68 -8.68 -5.32 25.71
C ASP A 68 -8.59 -5.93 24.29
N ALA A 69 -9.04 -7.17 24.13
CA ALA A 69 -9.07 -7.87 22.85
C ALA A 69 -9.85 -7.11 21.78
N ILE A 70 -10.96 -6.46 22.15
CA ILE A 70 -11.80 -5.72 21.20
C ILE A 70 -11.05 -4.48 20.72
N THR A 71 -10.50 -3.70 21.65
CA THR A 71 -9.69 -2.51 21.34
C THR A 71 -8.47 -2.88 20.49
N PHE A 72 -7.83 -4.01 20.77
CA PHE A 72 -6.70 -4.49 19.99
C PHE A 72 -7.10 -4.74 18.54
N VAL A 73 -8.17 -5.50 18.30
CA VAL A 73 -8.66 -5.81 16.94
C VAL A 73 -9.13 -4.55 16.23
N GLN A 74 -9.85 -3.63 16.91
CA GLN A 74 -10.26 -2.36 16.32
C GLN A 74 -9.06 -1.61 15.71
N LYS A 75 -7.95 -1.53 16.44
CA LYS A 75 -6.75 -0.81 16.01
C LYS A 75 -5.95 -1.56 14.95
N MET A 76 -5.81 -2.88 15.10
CA MET A 76 -5.03 -3.69 14.16
C MET A 76 -5.71 -3.86 12.80
N GLU A 77 -7.03 -4.03 12.79
CA GLU A 77 -7.82 -4.29 11.60
C GLU A 77 -8.55 -3.03 11.07
N ASN A 78 -8.42 -1.90 11.79
CA ASN A 78 -9.15 -0.67 11.50
C ASN A 78 -10.66 -0.91 11.43
N LEU A 79 -11.21 -1.59 12.43
CA LEU A 79 -12.62 -1.97 12.54
C LEU A 79 -13.37 -1.10 13.54
N GLY A 80 -14.67 -0.90 13.30
CA GLY A 80 -15.57 -0.37 14.30
C GLY A 80 -15.77 -1.35 15.46
N PHE A 81 -16.33 -0.88 16.59
CA PHE A 81 -16.55 -1.71 17.78
C PHE A 81 -17.35 -2.99 17.50
N GLN A 82 -18.40 -2.87 16.72
CA GLN A 82 -19.29 -3.98 16.38
C GLN A 82 -18.62 -4.98 15.44
N GLU A 83 -17.88 -4.48 14.46
CA GLU A 83 -17.10 -5.30 13.51
C GLU A 83 -16.00 -6.09 14.23
N ALA A 84 -15.36 -5.49 15.24
CA ALA A 84 -14.36 -6.17 16.07
C ALA A 84 -14.99 -7.29 16.91
N ILE A 85 -16.20 -7.10 17.43
CA ILE A 85 -16.96 -8.15 18.13
C ILE A 85 -17.30 -9.29 17.20
N GLU A 86 -17.80 -9.02 15.99
CA GLU A 86 -18.11 -10.03 14.98
C GLU A 86 -16.86 -10.80 14.57
N PHE A 87 -15.75 -10.11 14.38
CA PHE A 87 -14.46 -10.71 14.07
C PHE A 87 -14.03 -11.68 15.16
N LEU A 88 -14.00 -11.24 16.43
CA LEU A 88 -13.62 -12.08 17.57
C LEU A 88 -14.57 -13.25 17.78
N SER A 89 -15.87 -13.02 17.62
CA SER A 89 -16.93 -14.03 17.70
C SER A 89 -16.68 -15.18 16.73
N LYS A 90 -16.32 -14.84 15.48
CA LYS A 90 -16.00 -15.83 14.42
C LYS A 90 -14.66 -16.53 14.70
N GLU A 91 -13.62 -15.77 15.04
CA GLU A 91 -12.27 -16.31 15.25
C GLU A 91 -12.16 -17.26 16.45
N PHE A 92 -12.92 -16.99 17.50
CA PHE A 92 -12.94 -17.81 18.73
C PHE A 92 -14.16 -18.71 18.85
N ASN A 93 -14.95 -18.86 17.76
CA ASN A 93 -16.16 -19.69 17.71
C ASN A 93 -17.16 -19.40 18.84
N VAL A 94 -17.34 -18.12 19.19
CA VAL A 94 -18.34 -17.67 20.17
C VAL A 94 -19.60 -17.21 19.44
N PRO A 95 -20.72 -17.94 19.48
CA PRO A 95 -21.90 -17.56 18.70
C PRO A 95 -22.49 -16.23 19.19
N MET A 96 -22.75 -15.32 18.26
CA MET A 96 -23.35 -14.01 18.55
C MET A 96 -24.74 -14.16 19.19
N ARG A 97 -25.01 -13.37 20.23
CA ARG A 97 -26.31 -13.34 20.92
C ARG A 97 -26.92 -11.95 20.87
N TYR A 98 -28.23 -11.91 20.59
CA TYR A 98 -29.00 -10.68 20.47
C TYR A 98 -30.17 -10.69 21.42
N GLU A 99 -30.66 -9.51 21.85
CA GLU A 99 -31.87 -9.36 22.66
C GLU A 99 -33.08 -9.91 21.90
N LYS A 100 -33.96 -10.67 22.57
CA LYS A 100 -35.20 -11.19 22.01
C LYS A 100 -36.16 -10.04 21.73
N GLY A 101 -36.51 -9.77 20.47
CA GLY A 101 -37.60 -8.85 20.10
C GLY A 101 -37.35 -7.90 18.95
N GLY A 102 -36.16 -7.83 18.36
CA GLY A 102 -35.92 -7.07 17.14
C GLY A 102 -36.03 -7.94 15.89
N PRO A 103 -36.61 -7.45 14.75
CA PRO A 103 -36.51 -8.17 13.50
C PRO A 103 -35.02 -8.38 13.20
N ALA A 104 -34.65 -9.61 12.91
CA ALA A 104 -33.31 -9.96 12.43
C ALA A 104 -33.07 -9.30 11.06
N GLN A 105 -32.66 -8.04 11.07
CA GLN A 105 -32.06 -7.47 9.88
C GLN A 105 -30.63 -8.02 9.83
N PRO A 106 -30.20 -8.60 8.70
CA PRO A 106 -28.82 -8.94 8.51
C PRO A 106 -28.01 -7.67 8.73
N PHE A 107 -27.02 -7.73 9.62
CA PHE A 107 -26.09 -6.63 9.83
C PHE A 107 -25.58 -6.11 8.49
N SER A 108 -25.42 -4.80 8.35
CA SER A 108 -24.52 -4.31 7.32
C SER A 108 -23.11 -4.77 7.73
N ASN A 109 -22.73 -5.96 7.27
CA ASN A 109 -21.35 -6.41 7.34
C ASN A 109 -20.49 -5.27 6.85
N SER A 110 -19.33 -5.04 7.48
CA SER A 110 -18.39 -4.11 6.89
C SER A 110 -18.11 -4.58 5.46
N ILE A 111 -17.99 -3.67 4.53
CA ILE A 111 -17.66 -4.00 3.13
C ILE A 111 -16.43 -4.91 3.04
N ARG A 112 -15.52 -4.81 4.02
CA ARG A 112 -14.33 -5.67 4.12
C ARG A 112 -14.70 -7.10 4.47
N ALA A 113 -15.58 -7.31 5.45
CA ALA A 113 -16.05 -8.66 5.83
C ALA A 113 -16.77 -9.34 4.68
N ASP A 114 -17.64 -8.60 3.97
CA ASP A 114 -18.33 -9.13 2.78
C ASP A 114 -17.36 -9.47 1.66
N LEU A 115 -16.33 -8.64 1.43
CA LEU A 115 -15.30 -8.90 0.44
C LEU A 115 -14.48 -10.16 0.79
N TYR A 116 -14.08 -10.36 2.05
CA TYR A 116 -13.41 -11.59 2.46
C TYR A 116 -14.30 -12.83 2.22
N ALA A 117 -15.57 -12.77 2.62
CA ALA A 117 -16.52 -13.85 2.39
C ALA A 117 -16.72 -14.16 0.89
N LEU A 118 -16.78 -13.13 0.05
CA LEU A 118 -16.88 -13.28 -1.39
C LEU A 118 -15.62 -13.92 -1.98
N HIS A 119 -14.42 -13.54 -1.51
CA HIS A 119 -13.15 -14.12 -1.98
C HIS A 119 -13.01 -15.59 -1.58
N GLU A 120 -13.49 -15.99 -0.40
CA GLU A 120 -13.58 -17.41 -0.01
C GLU A 120 -14.50 -18.22 -0.93
N LEU A 121 -15.67 -17.67 -1.29
CA LEU A 121 -16.56 -18.31 -2.26
C LEU A 121 -15.91 -18.42 -3.65
N ALA A 122 -15.22 -17.35 -4.08
CA ALA A 122 -14.51 -17.35 -5.36
C ALA A 122 -13.36 -18.38 -5.37
N LYS A 123 -12.57 -18.47 -4.29
CA LYS A 123 -11.51 -19.47 -4.12
C LYS A 123 -12.06 -20.88 -4.21
N SER A 124 -13.10 -21.20 -3.43
CA SER A 124 -13.72 -22.53 -3.46
C SER A 124 -14.23 -22.90 -4.85
N TRP A 125 -14.84 -21.93 -5.55
CA TRP A 125 -15.29 -22.15 -6.92
C TRP A 125 -14.12 -22.37 -7.89
N PHE A 126 -13.01 -21.63 -7.79
CA PHE A 126 -11.84 -21.86 -8.63
C PHE A 126 -11.18 -23.22 -8.37
N GLU A 127 -11.14 -23.69 -7.11
CA GLU A 127 -10.67 -25.02 -6.75
C GLU A 127 -11.57 -26.12 -7.35
N GLU A 128 -12.91 -25.94 -7.29
CA GLU A 128 -13.86 -26.84 -7.94
C GLU A 128 -13.62 -26.90 -9.46
N GLN A 129 -13.42 -25.74 -10.12
CA GLN A 129 -13.11 -25.69 -11.54
C GLN A 129 -11.78 -26.40 -11.87
N PHE A 130 -10.75 -26.26 -11.03
CA PHE A 130 -9.49 -26.96 -11.20
C PHE A 130 -9.63 -28.49 -11.08
N ALA A 131 -10.51 -28.97 -10.22
CA ALA A 131 -10.75 -30.38 -9.98
C ALA A 131 -11.64 -31.06 -11.04
N LEU A 132 -12.31 -30.30 -11.92
CA LEU A 132 -13.13 -30.87 -12.98
C LEU A 132 -12.32 -31.66 -14.00
N GLN A 133 -12.95 -32.73 -14.54
CA GLN A 133 -12.35 -33.51 -15.64
C GLN A 133 -12.93 -33.06 -16.99
N ASN A 134 -12.46 -31.89 -17.48
CA ASN A 134 -12.84 -31.37 -18.78
C ASN A 134 -11.62 -30.80 -19.52
N LYS A 135 -11.76 -30.48 -20.82
CA LYS A 135 -10.65 -30.00 -21.66
C LYS A 135 -9.96 -28.72 -21.17
N GLU A 136 -10.69 -27.82 -20.54
CA GLU A 136 -10.10 -26.57 -20.04
C GLU A 136 -9.34 -26.81 -18.73
N SER A 137 -9.93 -27.58 -17.80
CA SER A 137 -9.30 -27.89 -16.52
C SER A 137 -8.06 -28.75 -16.68
N SER A 138 -8.04 -29.70 -17.65
CA SER A 138 -6.85 -30.51 -17.91
C SER A 138 -5.65 -29.67 -18.29
N VAL A 139 -5.82 -28.58 -19.04
CA VAL A 139 -4.71 -27.66 -19.36
C VAL A 139 -4.11 -27.04 -18.09
N ALA A 140 -4.93 -26.69 -17.10
CA ALA A 140 -4.44 -26.14 -15.84
C ALA A 140 -3.77 -27.22 -14.97
N GLN A 141 -4.32 -28.44 -14.97
CA GLN A 141 -3.76 -29.60 -14.27
C GLN A 141 -2.42 -30.03 -14.90
N ASP A 142 -2.34 -30.12 -16.23
CA ASP A 142 -1.11 -30.47 -16.95
C ASP A 142 -0.01 -29.44 -16.70
N TYR A 143 -0.37 -28.13 -16.73
CA TYR A 143 0.58 -27.07 -16.36
C TYR A 143 1.13 -27.25 -14.95
N TRP A 144 0.25 -27.58 -13.97
CA TRP A 144 0.64 -27.74 -12.57
C TRP A 144 1.46 -29.01 -12.33
N LEU A 145 0.96 -30.15 -12.80
CA LEU A 145 1.50 -31.48 -12.50
C LEU A 145 2.66 -31.88 -13.40
N GLU A 146 2.53 -31.61 -14.73
CA GLU A 146 3.51 -32.10 -15.71
C GLU A 146 4.57 -31.05 -16.05
N GLU A 147 4.12 -29.80 -16.36
CA GLU A 147 5.06 -28.76 -16.75
C GLU A 147 5.82 -28.20 -15.54
N ARG A 148 5.09 -27.91 -14.45
CA ARG A 148 5.68 -27.38 -13.22
C ARG A 148 6.07 -28.47 -12.21
N LYS A 149 5.57 -29.67 -12.34
CA LYS A 149 5.86 -30.82 -11.45
C LYS A 149 5.57 -30.56 -9.97
N PHE A 150 4.50 -29.84 -9.68
CA PHE A 150 3.98 -29.67 -8.34
C PHE A 150 3.04 -30.82 -7.97
N SER A 151 2.96 -31.14 -6.68
CA SER A 151 2.01 -32.15 -6.18
C SER A 151 0.58 -31.60 -6.09
N LEU A 152 -0.41 -32.51 -6.09
CA LEU A 152 -1.79 -32.17 -5.78
C LEU A 152 -1.98 -31.74 -4.31
N GLU A 153 -1.14 -32.24 -3.41
CA GLU A 153 -1.14 -31.83 -2.01
C GLU A 153 -0.75 -30.36 -1.89
N THR A 154 0.28 -29.93 -2.61
CA THR A 154 0.69 -28.53 -2.70
C THR A 154 -0.40 -27.67 -3.33
N ALA A 155 -1.07 -28.15 -4.40
CA ALA A 155 -2.21 -27.44 -4.98
C ALA A 155 -3.32 -27.19 -3.93
N LYS A 156 -3.68 -28.22 -3.19
CA LYS A 156 -4.68 -28.14 -2.12
C LYS A 156 -4.24 -27.21 -0.99
N ARG A 157 -2.97 -27.29 -0.60
CA ARG A 157 -2.42 -26.46 0.49
C ARG A 157 -2.45 -24.96 0.18
N PHE A 158 -2.14 -24.59 -1.05
CA PHE A 158 -2.13 -23.20 -1.51
C PHE A 158 -3.46 -22.74 -2.12
N GLY A 159 -4.46 -23.62 -2.21
CA GLY A 159 -5.76 -23.29 -2.77
C GLY A 159 -5.71 -23.00 -4.27
N ILE A 160 -4.85 -23.72 -4.99
CA ILE A 160 -4.70 -23.54 -6.45
C ILE A 160 -6.01 -23.86 -7.15
N GLY A 161 -6.41 -22.97 -8.05
CA GLY A 161 -7.66 -23.06 -8.78
C GLY A 161 -7.50 -22.79 -10.26
N PHE A 162 -8.62 -22.82 -10.97
CA PHE A 162 -8.69 -22.52 -12.39
C PHE A 162 -9.85 -21.57 -12.69
N ALA A 163 -9.61 -20.55 -13.48
CA ALA A 163 -10.66 -19.68 -14.03
C ALA A 163 -10.96 -20.09 -15.47
N PRO A 164 -12.18 -20.60 -15.77
CA PRO A 164 -12.58 -20.99 -17.12
C PRO A 164 -12.47 -19.84 -18.15
N THR A 165 -12.48 -20.19 -19.44
CA THR A 165 -12.47 -19.20 -20.51
C THR A 165 -13.74 -18.37 -20.59
N ASP A 166 -14.89 -18.88 -20.13
CA ASP A 166 -16.12 -18.11 -19.98
C ASP A 166 -15.94 -17.01 -18.91
N SER A 167 -15.77 -15.81 -19.37
CA SER A 167 -15.54 -14.63 -18.52
C SER A 167 -16.73 -14.26 -17.63
N THR A 168 -17.91 -14.84 -17.84
CA THR A 168 -19.13 -14.55 -17.07
C THR A 168 -19.48 -15.65 -16.05
N ALA A 169 -18.81 -16.80 -16.11
CA ALA A 169 -19.13 -17.95 -15.27
C ALA A 169 -19.03 -17.65 -13.77
N LEU A 170 -17.94 -17.02 -13.31
CA LEU A 170 -17.75 -16.65 -11.90
C LEU A 170 -18.81 -15.64 -11.43
N SER A 171 -19.10 -14.60 -12.21
CA SER A 171 -20.11 -13.60 -11.82
C SER A 171 -21.50 -14.22 -11.73
N SER A 172 -21.85 -15.12 -12.66
CA SER A 172 -23.12 -15.86 -12.63
C SER A 172 -23.23 -16.76 -11.40
N PHE A 173 -22.15 -17.44 -11.03
CA PHE A 173 -22.09 -18.25 -9.80
C PHE A 173 -22.30 -17.40 -8.55
N LEU A 174 -21.54 -16.29 -8.38
CA LEU A 174 -21.62 -15.45 -7.20
C LEU A 174 -23.00 -14.77 -7.05
N LEU A 175 -23.60 -14.32 -8.15
CA LEU A 175 -24.96 -13.76 -8.14
C LEU A 175 -26.00 -14.81 -7.73
N LYS A 176 -25.88 -16.06 -8.22
CA LYS A 176 -26.72 -17.19 -7.79
C LYS A 176 -26.55 -17.53 -6.30
N LYS A 177 -25.35 -17.30 -5.74
CA LYS A 177 -25.08 -17.44 -4.30
C LYS A 177 -25.55 -16.23 -3.47
N GLY A 178 -26.27 -15.28 -4.08
CA GLY A 178 -26.87 -14.12 -3.39
C GLY A 178 -25.92 -12.95 -3.18
N GLN A 179 -24.75 -12.94 -3.82
CA GLN A 179 -23.82 -11.79 -3.72
C GLN A 179 -24.35 -10.58 -4.49
N SER A 180 -24.27 -9.38 -3.90
CA SER A 180 -24.82 -8.19 -4.52
C SER A 180 -23.94 -7.67 -5.69
N PRO A 181 -24.53 -7.09 -6.75
CA PRO A 181 -23.76 -6.46 -7.83
C PRO A 181 -22.80 -5.39 -7.33
N LYS A 182 -23.17 -4.62 -6.31
CA LYS A 182 -22.33 -3.59 -5.68
C LYS A 182 -21.08 -4.19 -5.02
N LEU A 183 -21.17 -5.38 -4.45
CA LEU A 183 -20.04 -6.08 -3.86
C LEU A 183 -19.11 -6.63 -4.96
N LEU A 184 -19.68 -7.20 -6.03
CA LEU A 184 -18.89 -7.67 -7.18
C LEU A 184 -18.07 -6.52 -7.78
N GLN A 185 -18.63 -5.33 -7.93
CA GLN A 185 -17.94 -4.15 -8.45
C GLN A 185 -16.70 -3.77 -7.61
N LYS A 186 -16.77 -3.93 -6.28
CA LYS A 186 -15.69 -3.57 -5.36
C LYS A 186 -14.69 -4.71 -5.09
N SER A 187 -14.96 -5.92 -5.60
CA SER A 187 -14.17 -7.12 -5.30
C SER A 187 -12.79 -7.17 -5.96
N GLY A 188 -12.58 -6.42 -7.03
CA GLY A 188 -11.36 -6.54 -7.83
C GLY A 188 -11.27 -7.84 -8.65
N LEU A 189 -12.38 -8.60 -8.79
CA LEU A 189 -12.44 -9.83 -9.60
C LEU A 189 -12.97 -9.57 -11.01
N PHE A 190 -13.64 -8.44 -11.23
CA PHE A 190 -14.39 -8.16 -12.45
C PHE A 190 -14.07 -6.80 -13.02
N ARG A 191 -14.27 -6.68 -14.35
CA ARG A 191 -14.52 -5.41 -15.06
C ARG A 191 -16.00 -5.31 -15.38
N GLN A 192 -16.59 -4.16 -15.21
CA GLN A 192 -17.95 -3.89 -15.65
C GLN A 192 -17.93 -3.34 -17.08
N LYS A 193 -18.64 -3.99 -18.01
CA LYS A 193 -18.81 -3.47 -19.36
C LYS A 193 -19.98 -2.49 -19.33
N GLN A 194 -19.70 -1.20 -19.42
CA GLN A 194 -20.68 -0.10 -19.29
C GLN A 194 -21.93 -0.26 -20.16
N SER A 195 -21.78 -0.81 -21.38
CA SER A 195 -22.90 -0.96 -22.34
C SER A 195 -23.88 -2.09 -22.02
N GLN A 196 -23.56 -3.03 -21.11
CA GLN A 196 -24.37 -4.24 -20.88
C GLN A 196 -24.62 -4.57 -19.40
N GLY A 197 -24.06 -3.85 -18.44
CA GLY A 197 -24.16 -4.14 -17.01
C GLY A 197 -23.56 -5.49 -16.57
N LYS A 198 -22.89 -6.22 -17.48
CA LYS A 198 -22.32 -7.54 -17.19
C LYS A 198 -20.95 -7.44 -16.51
N PHE A 199 -20.75 -8.28 -15.50
CA PHE A 199 -19.46 -8.46 -14.83
C PHE A 199 -18.61 -9.47 -15.60
N ILE A 200 -17.46 -9.04 -16.10
CA ILE A 200 -16.50 -9.85 -16.86
C ILE A 200 -15.28 -10.12 -16.00
N SER A 201 -14.94 -11.39 -15.80
CA SER A 201 -13.77 -11.80 -15.01
C SER A 201 -12.48 -11.25 -15.57
N LEU A 202 -11.58 -10.82 -14.69
CA LEU A 202 -10.21 -10.40 -15.03
C LEU A 202 -9.29 -11.59 -15.37
N PHE A 203 -9.71 -12.81 -15.04
CA PHE A 203 -8.81 -13.97 -14.91
C PHE A 203 -9.13 -15.13 -15.88
N SER A 204 -9.95 -14.90 -16.90
CA SER A 204 -10.41 -15.96 -17.82
C SER A 204 -9.26 -16.79 -18.40
N GLY A 205 -9.43 -18.12 -18.40
CA GLY A 205 -8.48 -19.10 -18.94
C GLY A 205 -7.13 -19.16 -18.20
N ARG A 206 -7.11 -18.92 -16.88
CA ARG A 206 -5.86 -18.82 -16.10
C ARG A 206 -5.84 -19.75 -14.88
N LEU A 207 -4.61 -20.18 -14.52
CA LEU A 207 -4.37 -20.80 -13.22
C LEU A 207 -4.47 -19.75 -12.12
N MET A 208 -5.24 -20.04 -11.07
CA MET A 208 -5.53 -19.11 -9.98
C MET A 208 -4.72 -19.46 -8.73
N ILE A 209 -4.06 -18.46 -8.17
CA ILE A 209 -3.28 -18.57 -6.93
C ILE A 209 -3.85 -17.56 -5.94
N PRO A 210 -4.48 -18.01 -4.84
CA PRO A 210 -5.01 -17.11 -3.82
C PRO A 210 -3.89 -16.35 -3.10
N ILE A 211 -4.17 -15.10 -2.77
CA ILE A 211 -3.29 -14.25 -1.96
C ILE A 211 -3.95 -14.06 -0.60
N HIS A 212 -3.23 -14.42 0.44
CA HIS A 212 -3.68 -14.31 1.82
C HIS A 212 -3.04 -13.10 2.49
N GLU A 213 -3.81 -12.38 3.30
CA GLU A 213 -3.26 -11.42 4.22
C GLU A 213 -2.64 -12.14 5.45
N LYS A 214 -2.04 -11.39 6.38
CA LYS A 214 -1.22 -11.94 7.49
C LYS A 214 -1.98 -12.96 8.37
N LEU A 215 -3.30 -12.82 8.53
CA LEU A 215 -4.15 -13.74 9.32
C LEU A 215 -4.64 -14.95 8.52
N GLY A 216 -4.31 -15.04 7.24
CA GLY A 216 -4.66 -16.17 6.39
C GLY A 216 -6.02 -16.05 5.68
N ARG A 217 -6.70 -14.88 5.74
CA ARG A 217 -7.90 -14.62 4.93
C ARG A 217 -7.51 -14.28 3.51
N ILE A 218 -8.31 -14.69 2.53
CA ILE A 218 -8.04 -14.42 1.13
C ILE A 218 -8.45 -12.98 0.80
N CYS A 219 -7.48 -12.20 0.34
CA CYS A 219 -7.68 -10.79 0.00
C CYS A 219 -7.63 -10.50 -1.51
N GLY A 220 -7.14 -11.44 -2.32
CA GLY A 220 -7.02 -11.29 -3.76
C GLY A 220 -6.47 -12.54 -4.43
N PHE A 221 -6.13 -12.43 -5.71
CA PHE A 221 -5.59 -13.53 -6.50
C PHE A 221 -4.48 -13.05 -7.42
N THR A 222 -3.53 -13.94 -7.67
CA THR A 222 -2.62 -13.91 -8.81
C THR A 222 -3.08 -14.94 -9.83
N ALA A 223 -3.07 -14.60 -11.12
CA ALA A 223 -3.53 -15.46 -12.19
C ALA A 223 -2.43 -15.65 -13.25
N ARG A 224 -1.94 -16.89 -13.40
CA ARG A 224 -0.91 -17.28 -14.37
C ARG A 224 -1.55 -17.57 -15.73
N LYS A 225 -0.97 -17.04 -16.81
CA LYS A 225 -1.36 -17.34 -18.20
C LYS A 225 -1.12 -18.82 -18.51
N LEU A 226 -2.10 -19.46 -19.14
CA LEU A 226 -2.06 -20.80 -19.71
C LEU A 226 -2.17 -20.72 -21.24
N SER A 227 -2.01 -21.84 -21.93
CA SER A 227 -2.13 -21.92 -23.39
C SER A 227 -3.52 -21.53 -23.91
N ILE A 228 -4.56 -21.75 -23.11
CA ILE A 228 -5.95 -21.41 -23.42
C ILE A 228 -6.38 -20.00 -22.99
N THR A 229 -5.49 -19.23 -22.35
CA THR A 229 -5.82 -17.87 -21.90
C THR A 229 -6.17 -16.99 -23.11
N PRO A 230 -7.36 -16.35 -23.14
CA PRO A 230 -7.73 -15.45 -24.22
C PRO A 230 -6.76 -14.27 -24.33
N GLU A 231 -6.44 -13.86 -25.55
CA GLU A 231 -5.65 -12.65 -25.78
C GLU A 231 -6.51 -11.38 -25.59
N TRP A 232 -5.87 -10.26 -25.26
CA TRP A 232 -6.55 -8.98 -25.02
C TRP A 232 -6.66 -8.17 -26.32
N GLY A 233 -7.56 -8.59 -27.20
CA GLY A 233 -7.67 -8.01 -28.54
C GLY A 233 -6.37 -8.22 -29.32
N GLU A 234 -5.77 -7.14 -29.82
CA GLU A 234 -4.50 -7.18 -30.54
C GLU A 234 -3.27 -7.30 -29.62
N LYS A 235 -3.42 -7.12 -28.31
CA LYS A 235 -2.33 -7.18 -27.33
C LYS A 235 -2.22 -8.59 -26.73
N LYS A 236 -0.97 -9.06 -26.63
CA LYS A 236 -0.70 -10.32 -25.91
C LYS A 236 -1.10 -10.21 -24.45
N SER A 237 -1.82 -11.20 -23.96
CA SER A 237 -2.16 -11.31 -22.53
C SER A 237 -0.89 -11.44 -21.69
N PRO A 238 -0.76 -10.69 -20.57
CA PRO A 238 0.42 -10.75 -19.72
C PRO A 238 0.57 -12.11 -19.06
N LYS A 239 1.83 -12.46 -18.74
CA LYS A 239 2.20 -13.73 -18.08
C LYS A 239 1.49 -13.89 -16.73
N TYR A 240 1.37 -12.81 -15.95
CA TYR A 240 0.63 -12.75 -14.69
C TYR A 240 -0.34 -11.60 -14.67
N VAL A 241 -1.48 -11.80 -14.02
CA VAL A 241 -2.47 -10.76 -13.69
C VAL A 241 -2.76 -10.86 -12.20
N ASN A 242 -2.57 -9.78 -11.47
CA ASN A 242 -2.93 -9.67 -10.05
C ASN A 242 -4.26 -8.94 -9.90
N SER A 243 -5.00 -9.21 -8.83
CA SER A 243 -6.12 -8.37 -8.41
C SER A 243 -5.68 -6.89 -8.38
N PRO A 244 -6.53 -5.96 -8.80
CA PRO A 244 -6.31 -4.53 -8.58
C PRO A 244 -6.40 -4.20 -7.08
N GLU A 245 -5.98 -3.01 -6.69
CA GLU A 245 -6.15 -2.51 -5.32
C GLU A 245 -7.64 -2.50 -4.93
N THR A 246 -7.92 -2.96 -3.71
CA THR A 246 -9.28 -3.02 -3.12
C THR A 246 -9.20 -2.67 -1.64
N PRO A 247 -10.32 -2.46 -0.93
CA PRO A 247 -10.30 -2.25 0.52
C PRO A 247 -9.61 -3.35 1.33
N ILE A 248 -9.45 -4.57 0.76
CA ILE A 248 -8.80 -5.72 1.41
C ILE A 248 -7.48 -6.14 0.74
N PHE A 249 -7.10 -5.54 -0.38
CA PHE A 249 -5.92 -5.92 -1.15
C PHE A 249 -5.05 -4.70 -1.47
N LEU A 250 -4.02 -4.47 -0.68
CA LEU A 250 -3.04 -3.40 -0.85
C LEU A 250 -1.68 -4.05 -1.12
N LYS A 251 -1.25 -4.09 -2.39
CA LYS A 251 -0.04 -4.82 -2.84
C LYS A 251 1.22 -4.50 -2.03
N GLY A 252 1.41 -3.21 -1.72
CA GLY A 252 2.56 -2.75 -0.95
C GLY A 252 2.57 -3.19 0.52
N GLN A 253 1.46 -3.72 1.04
CA GLN A 253 1.30 -4.18 2.42
C GLN A 253 1.14 -5.70 2.53
N LEU A 254 1.41 -6.44 1.45
CA LEU A 254 1.22 -7.88 1.39
C LEU A 254 2.51 -8.58 0.95
N LEU A 255 2.78 -9.72 1.56
CA LEU A 255 3.79 -10.68 1.16
C LEU A 255 3.12 -12.04 0.97
N PHE A 256 3.36 -12.66 -0.18
CA PHE A 256 2.88 -14.01 -0.45
C PHE A 256 3.44 -14.99 0.58
N ASN A 257 2.61 -15.91 1.03
CA ASN A 257 2.92 -16.95 2.01
C ASN A 257 3.28 -16.45 3.43
N LEU A 258 3.22 -15.15 3.73
CA LEU A 258 3.58 -14.64 5.06
C LEU A 258 2.74 -15.27 6.19
N HIS A 259 1.47 -15.57 5.95
CA HIS A 259 0.57 -16.19 6.93
C HIS A 259 0.99 -17.61 7.37
N LEU A 260 1.65 -18.37 6.48
CA LEU A 260 2.22 -19.68 6.83
C LEU A 260 3.64 -19.52 7.39
N ALA A 261 4.46 -18.69 6.75
CA ALA A 261 5.84 -18.44 7.17
C ALA A 261 5.92 -17.90 8.61
N ASN A 262 4.98 -17.03 9.01
CA ASN A 262 4.92 -16.50 10.38
C ASN A 262 4.70 -17.57 11.47
N LYS A 263 4.11 -18.71 11.12
CA LYS A 263 3.94 -19.84 12.08
C LYS A 263 5.23 -20.59 12.34
N GLU A 264 6.19 -20.45 11.43
CA GLU A 264 7.48 -21.15 11.46
C GLU A 264 8.63 -20.25 11.90
N ILE A 265 8.45 -18.90 11.82
CA ILE A 265 9.51 -17.93 12.10
C ILE A 265 9.73 -17.75 13.61
N SER A 266 10.97 -17.53 13.98
CA SER A 266 11.40 -17.16 15.33
C SER A 266 12.66 -16.29 15.24
N ASP A 267 13.16 -15.82 16.39
CA ASP A 267 14.42 -15.07 16.47
C ASP A 267 15.68 -15.92 16.15
N GLU A 268 15.51 -17.23 15.97
CA GLU A 268 16.56 -18.15 15.52
C GLU A 268 16.45 -18.52 14.04
N LYS A 269 15.32 -18.19 13.37
CA LYS A 269 15.04 -18.57 11.99
C LYS A 269 15.09 -17.37 11.04
N ASP A 270 15.47 -17.63 9.80
CA ASP A 270 15.53 -16.65 8.73
C ASP A 270 14.25 -16.69 7.89
N PHE A 271 13.76 -15.53 7.44
CA PHE A 271 12.88 -15.51 6.27
C PHE A 271 13.68 -15.75 5.01
N LEU A 272 13.10 -16.50 4.06
CA LEU A 272 13.61 -16.64 2.71
C LEU A 272 12.76 -15.77 1.78
N LEU A 273 13.33 -14.69 1.23
CA LEU A 273 12.65 -13.77 0.32
C LEU A 273 13.02 -14.12 -1.13
N VAL A 274 12.05 -14.55 -1.93
CA VAL A 274 12.19 -14.85 -3.36
C VAL A 274 11.38 -13.86 -4.20
N GLU A 275 11.52 -13.86 -5.56
CA GLU A 275 10.84 -12.89 -6.42
C GLU A 275 9.39 -13.29 -6.71
N GLY A 276 9.13 -14.54 -7.02
CA GLY A 276 7.87 -15.02 -7.56
C GLY A 276 7.06 -15.90 -6.61
N GLN A 277 5.74 -15.94 -6.81
CA GLN A 277 4.87 -16.80 -6.02
C GLN A 277 5.10 -18.29 -6.31
N LEU A 278 5.39 -18.66 -7.57
CA LEU A 278 5.68 -20.07 -7.90
C LEU A 278 7.01 -20.52 -7.31
N ASP A 279 8.03 -19.65 -7.27
CA ASP A 279 9.30 -19.94 -6.59
C ASP A 279 9.09 -20.14 -5.10
N ALA A 280 8.24 -19.30 -4.49
CA ALA A 280 7.86 -19.45 -3.09
C ALA A 280 7.13 -20.78 -2.83
N ILE A 281 6.21 -21.18 -3.71
CA ILE A 281 5.50 -22.46 -3.59
C ILE A 281 6.47 -23.63 -3.72
N ARG A 282 7.42 -23.58 -4.68
CA ARG A 282 8.45 -24.60 -4.86
C ARG A 282 9.35 -24.71 -3.64
N CYS A 283 9.87 -23.59 -3.16
CA CYS A 283 10.69 -23.57 -1.95
C CYS A 283 9.93 -24.15 -0.74
N TRP A 284 8.64 -23.79 -0.60
CA TRP A 284 7.80 -24.31 0.49
C TRP A 284 7.58 -25.84 0.38
N GLU A 285 7.33 -26.35 -0.82
CA GLU A 285 7.17 -27.79 -1.10
C GLU A 285 8.42 -28.57 -0.70
N GLU A 286 9.60 -28.04 -1.03
CA GLU A 286 10.90 -28.63 -0.76
C GLU A 286 11.44 -28.35 0.66
N GLY A 287 10.59 -27.89 1.58
CA GLY A 287 10.90 -27.76 3.01
C GLY A 287 11.34 -26.40 3.51
N PHE A 288 11.50 -25.38 2.65
CA PHE A 288 11.83 -24.00 3.05
C PHE A 288 10.55 -23.26 3.52
N LYS A 289 10.05 -23.62 4.70
CA LYS A 289 8.72 -23.20 5.18
C LYS A 289 8.60 -21.71 5.51
N THR A 290 9.70 -21.00 5.70
CA THR A 290 9.74 -19.54 5.99
C THR A 290 9.83 -18.67 4.74
N VAL A 291 9.60 -19.25 3.55
CA VAL A 291 9.68 -18.54 2.26
C VAL A 291 8.51 -17.58 2.08
N ILE A 292 8.82 -16.41 1.53
CA ILE A 292 7.89 -15.33 1.21
C ILE A 292 8.24 -14.69 -0.12
N ALA A 293 7.27 -14.00 -0.76
CA ALA A 293 7.52 -13.25 -1.99
C ALA A 293 6.70 -11.95 -2.03
N PRO A 294 7.18 -10.87 -2.70
CA PRO A 294 6.39 -9.67 -2.98
C PRO A 294 5.23 -9.97 -3.95
N GLN A 295 4.27 -9.03 -4.05
CA GLN A 295 3.08 -9.20 -4.89
C GLN A 295 3.21 -8.52 -6.27
N GLY A 296 4.23 -8.93 -7.06
CA GLY A 296 4.43 -8.42 -8.42
C GLY A 296 4.82 -6.94 -8.48
N THR A 297 5.35 -6.41 -7.39
CA THR A 297 5.92 -5.06 -7.26
C THR A 297 7.27 -5.17 -6.56
N ALA A 298 8.14 -4.16 -6.71
CA ALA A 298 9.35 -4.08 -5.92
C ALA A 298 9.02 -4.13 -4.42
N PHE A 299 9.92 -4.73 -3.64
CA PHE A 299 9.82 -4.79 -2.19
C PHE A 299 9.84 -3.37 -1.59
N LYS A 300 8.98 -3.11 -0.60
CA LYS A 300 8.73 -1.77 -0.03
C LYS A 300 9.01 -1.70 1.48
N ASP A 301 9.19 -0.48 1.99
CA ASP A 301 9.38 -0.21 3.43
C ASP A 301 8.24 -0.82 4.28
N THR A 302 6.98 -0.69 3.84
CA THR A 302 5.82 -1.29 4.53
C THR A 302 5.90 -2.82 4.63
N GLN A 303 6.48 -3.50 3.64
CA GLN A 303 6.70 -4.95 3.66
C GLN A 303 7.87 -5.32 4.60
N ALA A 304 8.92 -4.51 4.64
CA ALA A 304 10.01 -4.69 5.61
C ALA A 304 9.50 -4.52 7.06
N ASP A 305 8.61 -3.57 7.31
CA ASP A 305 7.97 -3.40 8.61
C ASP A 305 7.13 -4.63 9.04
N LEU A 306 6.45 -5.28 8.09
CA LEU A 306 5.76 -6.55 8.38
C LEU A 306 6.74 -7.64 8.83
N LEU A 307 7.89 -7.77 8.15
CA LEU A 307 8.91 -8.74 8.52
C LEU A 307 9.53 -8.40 9.88
N ARG A 308 9.84 -7.13 10.12
CA ARG A 308 10.40 -6.68 11.40
C ARG A 308 9.49 -7.02 12.58
N LYS A 309 8.18 -6.85 12.44
CA LYS A 309 7.18 -7.20 13.48
C LYS A 309 7.15 -8.69 13.81
N SER A 310 7.60 -9.55 12.92
CA SER A 310 7.74 -10.99 13.15
C SER A 310 9.06 -11.37 13.84
N ASN A 311 9.95 -10.39 14.09
CA ASN A 311 11.24 -10.52 14.79
C ASN A 311 12.09 -11.72 14.30
N PRO A 312 12.37 -11.84 13.00
CA PRO A 312 13.21 -12.91 12.48
C PRO A 312 14.67 -12.72 12.91
N ARG A 313 15.46 -13.80 12.89
CA ARG A 313 16.91 -13.68 13.01
C ARG A 313 17.47 -12.77 11.92
N ARG A 314 17.03 -12.96 10.67
CA ARG A 314 17.37 -12.15 9.50
C ARG A 314 16.48 -12.49 8.29
N VAL A 315 16.68 -11.78 7.20
CA VAL A 315 16.07 -12.07 5.89
C VAL A 315 17.15 -12.52 4.92
N VAL A 316 16.99 -13.68 4.30
CA VAL A 316 17.84 -14.14 3.20
C VAL A 316 17.14 -13.87 1.88
N CYS A 317 17.69 -12.97 1.08
CA CYS A 317 17.21 -12.66 -0.26
C CYS A 317 17.81 -13.63 -1.27
N LEU A 318 16.95 -14.36 -1.95
CA LEU A 318 17.29 -15.31 -3.00
C LEU A 318 16.54 -14.88 -4.27
N LEU A 319 17.12 -13.93 -4.99
CA LEU A 319 16.53 -13.33 -6.20
C LEU A 319 17.11 -14.01 -7.46
N ASP A 320 16.43 -13.81 -8.59
CA ASP A 320 16.82 -14.45 -9.85
C ASP A 320 18.27 -14.12 -10.26
N GLY A 321 18.95 -15.05 -10.91
CA GLY A 321 20.36 -14.95 -11.29
C GLY A 321 20.63 -14.02 -12.48
N ASP A 322 19.67 -13.19 -12.87
CA ASP A 322 19.74 -12.24 -13.96
C ASP A 322 20.10 -10.80 -13.50
N GLU A 323 20.22 -9.87 -14.45
CA GLU A 323 20.53 -8.46 -14.13
C GLU A 323 19.37 -7.74 -13.44
N ALA A 324 18.12 -8.18 -13.66
CA ALA A 324 16.96 -7.59 -13.00
C ALA A 324 16.93 -7.97 -11.51
N GLY A 325 17.19 -9.24 -11.17
CA GLY A 325 17.30 -9.72 -9.80
C GLY A 325 18.45 -9.04 -9.04
N LYS A 326 19.63 -8.86 -9.67
CA LYS A 326 20.75 -8.10 -9.06
C LYS A 326 20.37 -6.65 -8.77
N LYS A 327 19.67 -5.99 -9.70
CA LYS A 327 19.20 -4.61 -9.50
C LYS A 327 18.16 -4.54 -8.39
N ALA A 328 17.24 -5.50 -8.33
CA ALA A 328 16.25 -5.60 -7.26
C ALA A 328 16.95 -5.78 -5.91
N ALA A 329 17.92 -6.69 -5.80
CA ALA A 329 18.71 -6.93 -4.59
C ALA A 329 19.35 -5.63 -4.06
N LEU A 330 20.01 -4.87 -4.93
CA LEU A 330 20.62 -3.60 -4.55
C LEU A 330 19.59 -2.57 -4.07
N SER A 331 18.38 -2.58 -4.62
CA SER A 331 17.31 -1.67 -4.20
C SER A 331 16.70 -2.03 -2.84
N TYR A 332 16.83 -3.28 -2.39
CA TYR A 332 16.31 -3.74 -1.09
C TYR A 332 17.22 -3.37 0.09
N VAL A 333 18.52 -3.19 -0.16
CA VAL A 333 19.50 -2.86 0.90
C VAL A 333 19.12 -1.61 1.71
N PRO A 334 18.79 -0.46 1.10
CA PRO A 334 18.34 0.72 1.85
C PRO A 334 17.10 0.45 2.70
N ILE A 335 16.16 -0.35 2.20
CA ILE A 335 14.92 -0.70 2.88
C ILE A 335 15.22 -1.52 4.14
N PHE A 336 16.07 -2.55 4.05
CA PHE A 336 16.46 -3.36 5.20
C PHE A 336 17.23 -2.56 6.25
N ILE A 337 18.15 -1.69 5.82
CA ILE A 337 18.89 -0.81 6.74
C ILE A 337 17.92 0.08 7.52
N LYS A 338 16.99 0.76 6.83
CA LYS A 338 15.99 1.63 7.47
C LYS A 338 15.07 0.86 8.42
N ALA A 339 14.62 -0.33 8.03
CA ALA A 339 13.78 -1.17 8.87
C ALA A 339 14.53 -1.78 10.07
N GLY A 340 15.86 -1.70 10.10
CA GLY A 340 16.70 -2.33 11.12
C GLY A 340 16.69 -3.85 11.06
N LEU A 341 16.47 -4.41 9.86
CA LEU A 341 16.51 -5.84 9.60
C LEU A 341 17.91 -6.26 9.14
N ASP A 342 18.45 -7.32 9.73
CA ASP A 342 19.63 -7.98 9.17
C ASP A 342 19.24 -8.74 7.91
N ALA A 343 20.04 -8.59 6.85
CA ALA A 343 19.77 -9.25 5.57
C ALA A 343 21.04 -9.86 4.96
N ARG A 344 20.85 -10.99 4.27
CA ARG A 344 21.85 -11.64 3.45
C ARG A 344 21.32 -11.79 2.02
N PHE A 345 22.23 -11.76 1.05
CA PHE A 345 21.93 -11.93 -0.36
C PHE A 345 22.65 -13.17 -0.90
N ALA A 346 21.86 -14.17 -1.25
CA ALA A 346 22.33 -15.36 -1.92
C ALA A 346 22.26 -15.16 -3.44
N THR A 347 23.33 -15.46 -4.15
CA THR A 347 23.42 -15.27 -5.60
C THR A 347 23.19 -16.60 -6.29
N LEU A 348 22.15 -16.67 -7.11
CA LEU A 348 21.87 -17.81 -7.98
C LEU A 348 22.85 -17.83 -9.18
N PRO A 349 23.10 -18.99 -9.78
CA PRO A 349 23.77 -19.08 -11.07
C PRO A 349 23.08 -18.22 -12.14
N LYS A 350 23.85 -17.79 -13.14
CA LYS A 350 23.32 -16.96 -14.22
C LYS A 350 22.09 -17.61 -14.88
N ASP A 351 21.06 -16.80 -15.13
CA ASP A 351 19.80 -17.19 -15.78
C ASP A 351 19.06 -18.35 -15.07
N SER A 352 19.23 -18.49 -13.76
CA SER A 352 18.55 -19.47 -12.91
C SER A 352 17.61 -18.78 -11.92
N ASP A 353 16.52 -19.45 -11.60
CA ASP A 353 15.59 -19.11 -10.52
C ASP A 353 15.58 -20.22 -9.45
N PRO A 354 14.95 -20.00 -8.27
CA PRO A 354 14.87 -21.02 -7.22
C PRO A 354 14.17 -22.30 -7.67
N ASP A 355 13.10 -22.21 -8.49
CA ASP A 355 12.35 -23.36 -9.00
C ASP A 355 13.24 -24.25 -9.86
N LEU A 356 14.02 -23.65 -10.78
CA LEU A 356 14.94 -24.39 -11.64
C LEU A 356 16.05 -25.12 -10.84
N ILE A 357 16.63 -24.45 -9.82
CA ILE A 357 17.65 -25.08 -8.96
C ILE A 357 17.07 -26.27 -8.20
N LEU A 358 15.90 -26.10 -7.61
CA LEU A 358 15.24 -27.18 -6.85
C LEU A 358 14.87 -28.36 -7.75
N GLN A 359 14.34 -28.11 -8.94
CA GLN A 359 14.00 -29.18 -9.89
C GLN A 359 15.22 -29.92 -10.45
N SER A 360 16.34 -29.22 -10.66
CA SER A 360 17.51 -29.80 -11.33
C SER A 360 18.58 -30.36 -10.38
N LYS A 361 18.73 -29.79 -9.17
CA LYS A 361 19.80 -30.07 -8.22
C LYS A 361 19.36 -30.44 -6.81
N GLY A 362 18.05 -30.25 -6.53
CA GLY A 362 17.45 -30.58 -5.22
C GLY A 362 17.66 -29.54 -4.13
N PRO A 363 17.04 -29.77 -2.95
CA PRO A 363 17.01 -28.83 -1.84
C PRO A 363 18.39 -28.60 -1.20
N GLU A 364 19.28 -29.58 -1.20
CA GLU A 364 20.64 -29.46 -0.63
C GLU A 364 21.44 -28.40 -1.38
N ALA A 365 21.37 -28.38 -2.72
CA ALA A 365 22.04 -27.38 -3.53
C ALA A 365 21.54 -25.96 -3.26
N LEU A 366 20.24 -25.78 -3.07
CA LEU A 366 19.66 -24.49 -2.71
C LEU A 366 20.09 -24.07 -1.29
N ALA A 367 20.11 -24.99 -0.34
CA ALA A 367 20.58 -24.75 1.03
C ALA A 367 22.04 -24.28 1.07
N GLU A 368 22.94 -24.89 0.26
CA GLU A 368 24.30 -24.41 0.13
C GLU A 368 24.40 -22.98 -0.42
N ILE A 369 23.59 -22.65 -1.43
CA ILE A 369 23.54 -21.29 -2.01
C ILE A 369 23.10 -20.31 -0.95
N ILE A 370 22.05 -20.62 -0.20
CA ILE A 370 21.53 -19.80 0.91
C ILE A 370 22.62 -19.59 1.97
N GLN A 371 23.33 -20.64 2.36
CA GLN A 371 24.39 -20.57 3.37
C GLN A 371 25.57 -19.69 2.92
N LYS A 372 25.90 -19.68 1.64
CA LYS A 372 26.97 -18.85 1.04
C LYS A 372 26.57 -17.40 0.82
N GLY A 373 25.32 -17.04 1.14
CA GLY A 373 24.79 -15.66 0.99
C GLY A 373 25.66 -14.64 1.72
N LEU A 374 25.95 -13.53 1.08
CA LEU A 374 26.75 -12.43 1.62
C LEU A 374 25.91 -11.52 2.52
N PRO A 375 26.47 -10.97 3.61
CA PRO A 375 25.86 -9.85 4.33
C PRO A 375 25.60 -8.68 3.36
N MET A 376 24.56 -7.89 3.62
CA MET A 376 24.08 -6.88 2.67
C MET A 376 25.14 -5.84 2.28
N ILE A 377 26.00 -5.40 3.21
CA ILE A 377 27.09 -4.45 2.90
C ILE A 377 28.13 -5.11 1.98
N ASP A 378 28.57 -6.34 2.30
CA ASP A 378 29.53 -7.09 1.50
C ASP A 378 28.98 -7.40 0.10
N TYR A 379 27.65 -7.68 0.01
CA TYR A 379 26.98 -7.88 -1.27
C TYR A 379 27.05 -6.63 -2.16
N VAL A 380 26.70 -5.44 -1.61
CA VAL A 380 26.78 -4.18 -2.36
C VAL A 380 28.19 -3.93 -2.86
N ILE A 381 29.19 -4.11 -1.99
CA ILE A 381 30.61 -3.92 -2.34
C ILE A 381 31.01 -4.89 -3.46
N ALA A 382 30.67 -6.16 -3.34
CA ALA A 382 30.98 -7.17 -4.36
C ALA A 382 30.33 -6.85 -5.72
N GLN A 383 29.06 -6.40 -5.72
CA GLN A 383 28.36 -6.04 -6.96
C GLN A 383 28.88 -4.75 -7.61
N LYS A 384 29.34 -3.77 -6.83
CA LYS A 384 29.80 -2.48 -7.35
C LYS A 384 31.29 -2.45 -7.71
N LEU A 385 32.11 -3.14 -6.97
CA LEU A 385 33.56 -3.05 -7.07
C LEU A 385 34.24 -4.36 -7.46
N GLY A 386 33.56 -5.48 -7.30
CA GLY A 386 34.19 -6.80 -7.43
C GLY A 386 35.26 -7.01 -6.35
N LYS A 387 36.50 -6.64 -6.67
CA LYS A 387 37.62 -6.66 -5.72
C LYS A 387 37.96 -5.22 -5.28
N PRO A 388 37.67 -4.81 -4.04
CA PRO A 388 37.92 -3.45 -3.57
C PRO A 388 39.39 -2.99 -3.71
N SER A 389 40.34 -3.90 -3.56
CA SER A 389 41.78 -3.59 -3.72
C SER A 389 42.19 -3.16 -5.13
N GLN A 390 41.35 -3.40 -6.14
CA GLN A 390 41.57 -3.01 -7.54
C GLN A 390 40.66 -1.85 -7.98
N ALA A 391 39.82 -1.35 -7.09
CA ALA A 391 38.86 -0.29 -7.40
C ALA A 391 39.54 1.10 -7.43
N SER A 392 39.06 1.98 -8.32
CA SER A 392 39.55 3.35 -8.33
C SER A 392 39.07 4.11 -7.08
N PRO A 393 39.82 5.15 -6.62
CA PRO A 393 39.37 5.99 -5.51
C PRO A 393 38.00 6.60 -5.71
N ASN A 394 37.61 6.91 -6.96
CA ASN A 394 36.30 7.46 -7.30
C ASN A 394 35.19 6.42 -7.15
N ASP A 395 35.44 5.15 -7.51
CA ASP A 395 34.45 4.07 -7.36
C ASP A 395 34.29 3.68 -5.88
N LEU A 396 35.37 3.69 -5.10
CA LEU A 396 35.31 3.54 -3.65
C LEU A 396 34.43 4.63 -3.02
N ARG A 397 34.63 5.89 -3.41
CA ARG A 397 33.82 7.04 -2.94
C ARG A 397 32.35 6.87 -3.30
N LYS A 398 32.01 6.57 -4.57
CA LYS A 398 30.63 6.40 -5.02
C LYS A 398 29.93 5.25 -4.27
N THR A 399 30.64 4.13 -4.04
CA THR A 399 30.10 2.99 -3.31
C THR A 399 29.89 3.32 -1.84
N SER A 400 30.81 4.07 -1.22
CA SER A 400 30.65 4.56 0.16
C SER A 400 29.43 5.48 0.27
N GLU A 401 29.28 6.45 -0.63
CA GLU A 401 28.14 7.40 -0.64
C GLU A 401 26.80 6.67 -0.80
N LEU A 402 26.72 5.63 -1.65
CA LEU A 402 25.55 4.79 -1.81
C LEU A 402 25.14 4.10 -0.49
N LEU A 403 26.11 3.63 0.29
CA LEU A 403 25.90 2.99 1.58
C LEU A 403 25.64 4.01 2.70
N PHE A 404 26.20 5.20 2.63
CA PHE A 404 26.00 6.26 3.61
C PHE A 404 24.57 6.83 3.57
N ASP A 405 23.94 6.85 2.39
CA ASP A 405 22.62 7.45 2.21
C ASP A 405 21.58 6.86 3.18
N PRO A 406 21.30 5.55 3.21
CA PRO A 406 20.35 4.96 4.15
C PRO A 406 20.82 5.04 5.62
N LEU A 407 22.14 4.99 5.88
CA LEU A 407 22.68 5.10 7.23
C LEU A 407 22.46 6.48 7.85
N SER A 408 22.45 7.52 7.02
CA SER A 408 22.23 8.90 7.51
C SER A 408 20.82 9.10 8.09
N GLU A 409 19.86 8.26 7.73
CA GLU A 409 18.46 8.30 8.21
C GLU A 409 18.23 7.48 9.49
N LEU A 410 19.20 6.67 9.93
CA LEU A 410 19.07 5.94 11.19
C LEU A 410 19.23 6.89 12.39
N ASP A 411 18.51 6.62 13.48
CA ASP A 411 18.65 7.39 14.73
C ASP A 411 19.76 6.85 15.64
N SER A 412 19.96 5.53 15.68
CA SER A 412 20.88 4.85 16.58
C SER A 412 22.33 5.00 16.14
N PHE A 413 23.15 5.68 16.96
CA PHE A 413 24.59 5.81 16.73
C PHE A 413 25.32 4.46 16.79
N VAL A 414 24.91 3.55 17.68
CA VAL A 414 25.52 2.21 17.81
C VAL A 414 25.34 1.39 16.53
N VAL A 415 24.12 1.44 15.95
CA VAL A 415 23.82 0.74 14.70
C VAL A 415 24.57 1.38 13.54
N LYS A 416 24.65 2.73 13.47
CA LYS A 416 25.46 3.43 12.48
C LYS A 416 26.91 3.02 12.54
N ASP A 417 27.50 3.03 13.73
CA ASP A 417 28.90 2.67 13.94
C ASP A 417 29.18 1.22 13.52
N GLY A 418 28.28 0.29 13.82
CA GLY A 418 28.40 -1.09 13.36
C GLY A 418 28.38 -1.23 11.84
N TYR A 419 27.52 -0.49 11.14
CA TYR A 419 27.53 -0.48 9.67
C TYR A 419 28.77 0.21 9.09
N LEU A 420 29.24 1.32 9.69
CA LEU A 420 30.45 2.01 9.25
C LEU A 420 31.69 1.11 9.41
N GLU A 421 31.75 0.31 10.46
CA GLU A 421 32.80 -0.72 10.63
C GLU A 421 32.74 -1.79 9.55
N GLN A 422 31.55 -2.30 9.21
CA GLN A 422 31.37 -3.26 8.11
C GLN A 422 31.81 -2.66 6.77
N ILE A 423 31.46 -1.40 6.49
CA ILE A 423 31.87 -0.67 5.28
C ILE A 423 33.39 -0.51 5.25
N ALA A 424 34.01 -0.08 6.35
CA ALA A 424 35.46 0.09 6.44
C ALA A 424 36.20 -1.21 6.17
N ARG A 425 35.77 -2.30 6.79
CA ARG A 425 36.33 -3.64 6.57
C ARG A 425 36.12 -4.12 5.13
N GLY A 426 34.90 -3.99 4.60
CA GLY A 426 34.56 -4.47 3.26
C GLY A 426 35.29 -3.68 2.14
N LEU A 427 35.55 -2.38 2.34
CA LEU A 427 36.31 -1.54 1.41
C LEU A 427 37.82 -1.56 1.65
N SER A 428 38.30 -2.25 2.67
CA SER A 428 39.70 -2.26 3.11
C SER A 428 40.24 -0.84 3.42
N LEU A 429 39.40 -0.01 4.05
CA LEU A 429 39.70 1.35 4.47
C LEU A 429 39.82 1.45 5.99
N SER A 430 40.49 2.49 6.50
CA SER A 430 40.49 2.75 7.94
C SER A 430 39.11 3.23 8.39
N LEU A 431 38.67 2.78 9.57
CA LEU A 431 37.38 3.18 10.16
C LEU A 431 37.29 4.71 10.34
N ASP A 432 38.41 5.35 10.75
CA ASP A 432 38.47 6.79 10.94
C ASP A 432 38.26 7.58 9.63
N SER A 433 38.75 7.07 8.50
CA SER A 433 38.50 7.71 7.21
C SER A 433 37.03 7.59 6.81
N VAL A 434 36.45 6.39 6.98
CA VAL A 434 35.03 6.14 6.67
C VAL A 434 34.11 6.98 7.58
N LYS A 435 34.41 7.09 8.88
CA LYS A 435 33.64 7.93 9.83
C LYS A 435 33.75 9.43 9.48
N ARG A 436 34.92 9.91 9.09
CA ARG A 436 35.11 11.31 8.66
C ARG A 436 34.34 11.62 7.37
N ASP A 437 34.39 10.72 6.39
CA ASP A 437 33.67 10.89 5.14
C ASP A 437 32.17 10.79 5.35
N PHE A 438 31.69 9.87 6.16
CA PHE A 438 30.28 9.80 6.56
C PHE A 438 29.81 11.08 7.26
N SER A 439 30.60 11.62 8.20
CA SER A 439 30.26 12.86 8.90
C SER A 439 30.18 14.06 7.95
N ARG A 440 31.08 14.13 6.95
CA ARG A 440 31.06 15.13 5.88
C ARG A 440 29.86 14.94 4.97
N PHE A 441 29.56 13.71 4.57
CA PHE A 441 28.39 13.36 3.76
C PHE A 441 27.09 13.76 4.47
N ALA A 442 26.92 13.38 5.73
CA ALA A 442 25.74 13.69 6.53
C ALA A 442 25.53 15.20 6.74
N LYS A 443 26.63 15.98 6.92
CA LYS A 443 26.57 17.46 7.03
C LYS A 443 26.20 18.15 5.70
N ASN A 444 26.71 17.64 4.59
CA ASN A 444 26.47 18.21 3.26
C ASN A 444 25.13 17.78 2.66
N ARG A 445 24.52 16.74 3.20
CA ARG A 445 23.17 16.33 2.84
C ARG A 445 22.21 17.40 3.37
N LYS A 446 21.52 18.11 2.49
CA LYS A 446 20.38 18.95 2.92
C LYS A 446 19.44 18.06 3.72
N PRO A 447 19.08 18.43 4.95
CA PRO A 447 18.27 17.55 5.78
C PRO A 447 16.97 17.22 5.05
N ARG A 448 16.75 15.93 4.76
CA ARG A 448 15.39 15.42 4.64
C ARG A 448 14.81 15.62 6.03
N ARG A 449 13.96 16.62 6.19
CA ARG A 449 13.36 16.99 7.49
C ARG A 449 12.65 15.78 8.05
N THR A 450 13.22 15.16 9.08
CA THR A 450 12.49 14.27 9.99
C THR A 450 11.55 15.13 10.80
N TYR A 451 10.30 14.75 10.82
CA TYR A 451 9.22 15.42 11.51
C TYR A 451 9.46 15.37 13.04
N ALA A 452 9.57 16.52 13.67
CA ALA A 452 9.35 16.70 15.11
C ALA A 452 7.88 17.12 15.31
N PRO A 453 7.18 16.65 16.39
CA PRO A 453 5.79 17.04 16.63
C PRO A 453 5.70 18.56 16.81
N PRO A 454 4.63 19.22 16.37
CA PRO A 454 4.51 20.66 16.42
C PRO A 454 4.19 21.14 17.84
N GLU A 455 5.15 21.82 18.47
CA GLU A 455 4.85 22.86 19.43
C GLU A 455 4.77 24.18 18.65
N GLU A 456 3.60 24.79 18.72
CA GLU A 456 3.26 26.17 18.32
C GLU A 456 3.99 26.79 17.11
N LEU A 457 3.45 26.59 15.92
CA LEU A 457 3.87 27.31 14.72
C LEU A 457 3.27 28.72 14.69
N SER A 458 4.13 29.72 14.86
CA SER A 458 3.80 31.11 14.68
C SER A 458 3.48 31.43 13.20
N LYS A 459 2.61 32.43 12.99
CA LYS A 459 2.05 32.90 11.71
C LYS A 459 3.05 33.26 10.58
N LYS A 460 4.35 32.98 10.71
CA LYS A 460 5.37 33.29 9.70
C LYS A 460 5.71 32.15 8.75
N GLU A 461 5.34 30.89 9.04
CA GLU A 461 5.75 29.72 8.21
C GLU A 461 4.79 29.38 7.08
N SER A 462 3.60 29.98 7.03
CA SER A 462 2.62 29.77 5.95
C SER A 462 3.05 30.37 4.60
N SER A 463 4.10 31.20 4.56
CA SER A 463 4.60 31.82 3.32
C SER A 463 5.74 31.06 2.61
N GLU A 464 6.36 30.05 3.27
CA GLU A 464 7.48 29.30 2.67
C GLU A 464 7.06 28.10 1.83
N TRP A 465 5.81 27.66 1.94
CA TRP A 465 5.28 26.53 1.17
C TRP A 465 5.00 26.88 -0.30
N SER A 466 4.63 28.13 -0.57
CA SER A 466 4.38 28.64 -1.92
C SER A 466 5.63 28.79 -2.79
N GLN A 467 6.83 28.62 -2.23
CA GLN A 467 8.09 28.76 -2.99
C GLN A 467 8.67 27.45 -3.54
N ARG A 468 8.02 26.28 -3.33
CA ARG A 468 8.59 24.98 -3.71
C ARG A 468 8.03 24.38 -4.99
N LEU A 469 6.82 24.72 -5.38
CA LEU A 469 6.25 24.36 -6.68
C LEU A 469 6.17 25.64 -7.53
N THR A 470 6.32 25.52 -8.82
CA THR A 470 6.51 26.66 -9.72
C THR A 470 5.22 27.43 -10.02
N SER A 471 4.03 26.84 -9.76
CA SER A 471 2.73 27.47 -10.00
C SER A 471 1.65 26.97 -9.03
N VAL A 472 0.54 27.71 -8.93
CA VAL A 472 -0.63 27.34 -8.11
C VAL A 472 -1.32 26.08 -8.67
N GLU A 473 -1.28 25.92 -9.98
CA GLU A 473 -1.77 24.73 -10.68
C GLU A 473 -0.94 23.49 -10.35
N ASP A 474 0.38 23.64 -10.13
CA ASP A 474 1.24 22.54 -9.68
C ASP A 474 0.86 22.09 -8.27
N ASP A 475 0.66 23.03 -7.35
CA ASP A 475 0.24 22.77 -5.98
C ASP A 475 -1.13 22.08 -5.93
N LEU A 476 -2.07 22.53 -6.74
CA LEU A 476 -3.42 21.98 -6.78
C LEU A 476 -3.44 20.58 -7.42
N LEU A 477 -2.66 20.35 -8.48
CA LEU A 477 -2.50 19.04 -9.10
C LEU A 477 -1.88 18.05 -8.12
N TYR A 478 -0.84 18.47 -7.40
CA TYR A 478 -0.24 17.65 -6.34
C TYR A 478 -1.26 17.25 -5.29
N THR A 479 -2.05 18.21 -4.78
CA THR A 479 -3.06 17.97 -3.75
C THR A 479 -4.12 16.96 -4.21
N LEU A 480 -4.58 17.09 -5.43
CA LEU A 480 -5.60 16.23 -6.03
C LEU A 480 -5.10 14.80 -6.25
N LEU A 481 -3.82 14.63 -6.61
CA LEU A 481 -3.21 13.32 -6.82
C LEU A 481 -2.94 12.54 -5.52
N HIS A 482 -2.83 13.26 -4.38
CA HIS A 482 -2.50 12.67 -3.07
C HIS A 482 -3.67 12.59 -2.09
N ASP A 483 -4.83 13.22 -2.42
CA ASP A 483 -6.09 13.05 -1.68
C ASP A 483 -7.26 12.98 -2.66
N ASP A 484 -7.67 11.76 -2.98
CA ASP A 484 -8.77 11.44 -3.90
C ASP A 484 -10.14 12.04 -3.47
N ARG A 485 -10.31 12.33 -2.18
CA ARG A 485 -11.53 12.94 -1.64
C ARG A 485 -11.71 14.40 -2.09
N LEU A 486 -10.63 15.06 -2.50
CA LEU A 486 -10.65 16.45 -2.93
C LEU A 486 -11.13 16.63 -4.38
N ALA A 487 -11.12 15.59 -5.20
CA ALA A 487 -11.47 15.67 -6.62
C ALA A 487 -12.89 16.20 -6.85
N SER A 488 -13.90 15.59 -6.22
CA SER A 488 -15.29 16.02 -6.38
C SER A 488 -15.58 17.38 -5.75
N PRO A 489 -15.17 17.71 -4.50
CA PRO A 489 -15.32 19.04 -3.95
C PRO A 489 -14.62 20.14 -4.77
N LEU A 490 -13.40 19.87 -5.27
CA LEU A 490 -12.68 20.81 -6.13
C LEU A 490 -13.40 21.03 -7.45
N ALA A 491 -13.90 19.97 -8.08
CA ALA A 491 -14.63 20.05 -9.34
C ALA A 491 -15.92 20.89 -9.23
N HIS A 492 -16.55 20.97 -8.05
CA HIS A 492 -17.73 21.81 -7.80
C HIS A 492 -17.37 23.25 -7.38
N ALA A 493 -16.22 23.45 -6.72
CA ALA A 493 -15.85 24.77 -6.18
C ALA A 493 -15.00 25.60 -7.14
N LEU A 494 -14.35 24.99 -8.13
CA LEU A 494 -13.41 25.62 -9.05
C LEU A 494 -14.02 25.72 -10.44
N ASP A 495 -14.15 26.94 -10.96
CA ASP A 495 -14.46 27.15 -12.37
C ASP A 495 -13.19 26.90 -13.21
N LEU A 496 -13.27 26.02 -14.19
CA LEU A 496 -12.15 25.66 -15.08
C LEU A 496 -11.54 26.86 -15.82
N ALA A 497 -12.31 27.95 -16.01
CA ALA A 497 -11.83 29.19 -16.57
C ALA A 497 -10.80 29.92 -15.70
N TRP A 498 -10.64 29.53 -14.44
CA TRP A 498 -9.61 30.11 -13.52
C TRP A 498 -8.24 29.50 -13.74
N LEU A 499 -8.17 28.32 -14.38
CA LEU A 499 -6.93 27.60 -14.65
C LEU A 499 -6.14 28.23 -15.80
N ASP A 500 -4.83 28.18 -15.69
CA ASP A 500 -3.93 28.53 -16.79
C ASP A 500 -3.75 27.31 -17.72
N LEU A 501 -4.53 27.29 -18.80
CA LEU A 501 -4.49 26.20 -19.80
C LEU A 501 -3.25 26.21 -20.69
N GLU A 502 -2.41 27.25 -20.64
CA GLU A 502 -1.10 27.23 -21.30
C GLU A 502 -0.10 26.38 -20.52
N SER A 503 -0.27 26.25 -19.21
CA SER A 503 0.52 25.36 -18.35
C SER A 503 0.10 23.89 -18.52
N SER A 504 1.09 22.98 -18.44
CA SER A 504 0.79 21.51 -18.48
C SER A 504 -0.05 21.07 -17.29
N SER A 505 0.20 21.63 -16.11
CA SER A 505 -0.57 21.30 -14.89
C SER A 505 -2.01 21.79 -14.97
N GLY A 506 -2.23 22.99 -15.54
CA GLY A 506 -3.57 23.53 -15.75
C GLY A 506 -4.39 22.68 -16.73
N ARG A 507 -3.79 22.20 -17.82
CA ARG A 507 -4.47 21.27 -18.76
C ARG A 507 -4.81 19.93 -18.13
N VAL A 508 -3.87 19.35 -17.38
CA VAL A 508 -4.10 18.09 -16.65
C VAL A 508 -5.22 18.24 -15.63
N LEU A 509 -5.20 19.31 -14.83
CA LEU A 509 -6.27 19.64 -13.87
C LEU A 509 -7.62 19.79 -14.55
N ALA A 510 -7.70 20.56 -15.66
CA ALA A 510 -8.94 20.79 -16.38
C ALA A 510 -9.56 19.48 -16.86
N LYS A 511 -8.77 18.56 -17.42
CA LYS A 511 -9.23 17.24 -17.86
C LYS A 511 -9.74 16.39 -16.69
N ILE A 512 -8.98 16.29 -15.61
CA ILE A 512 -9.35 15.49 -14.44
C ILE A 512 -10.60 16.04 -13.76
N LEU A 513 -10.67 17.36 -13.55
CA LEU A 513 -11.82 17.98 -12.89
C LEU A 513 -13.09 17.96 -13.74
N SER A 514 -12.98 18.09 -15.07
CA SER A 514 -14.12 17.95 -15.98
C SER A 514 -14.75 16.55 -15.90
N GLU A 515 -13.93 15.51 -15.86
CA GLU A 515 -14.42 14.13 -15.75
C GLU A 515 -14.93 13.83 -14.34
N ALA A 516 -14.29 14.40 -13.31
CA ALA A 516 -14.74 14.26 -11.92
C ALA A 516 -16.13 14.86 -11.65
N VAL A 517 -16.56 15.87 -12.41
CA VAL A 517 -17.95 16.41 -12.37
C VAL A 517 -18.94 15.39 -12.94
N ALA A 518 -18.56 14.70 -14.02
CA ALA A 518 -19.45 13.78 -14.73
C ALA A 518 -19.54 12.41 -14.04
N ASP A 519 -18.40 11.83 -13.64
CA ASP A 519 -18.28 10.43 -13.19
C ASP A 519 -17.89 10.29 -11.70
N GLY A 520 -17.71 11.39 -10.97
CA GLY A 520 -17.26 11.37 -9.57
C GLY A 520 -15.75 11.16 -9.43
N PRO A 521 -15.25 10.73 -8.23
CA PRO A 521 -13.81 10.57 -7.98
C PRO A 521 -13.16 9.57 -8.92
N LEU A 522 -12.10 9.97 -9.62
CA LEU A 522 -11.35 9.16 -10.57
C LEU A 522 -10.20 8.42 -9.89
N SER A 523 -9.95 7.19 -10.30
CA SER A 523 -8.71 6.48 -9.96
C SER A 523 -7.52 7.06 -10.73
N VAL A 524 -6.31 6.94 -10.19
CA VAL A 524 -5.06 7.39 -10.83
C VAL A 524 -4.94 6.92 -12.28
N ARG A 525 -5.39 5.70 -12.57
CA ARG A 525 -5.36 5.13 -13.93
C ARG A 525 -6.34 5.80 -14.87
N GLN A 526 -7.56 6.10 -14.40
CA GLN A 526 -8.54 6.83 -15.18
C GLN A 526 -8.05 8.25 -15.47
N MET A 527 -7.40 8.90 -14.48
CA MET A 527 -6.76 10.20 -14.70
C MET A 527 -5.63 10.11 -15.76
N GLU A 528 -4.82 9.05 -15.73
CA GLU A 528 -3.74 8.85 -16.72
C GLU A 528 -4.28 8.56 -18.12
N ASP A 529 -5.40 7.85 -18.24
CA ASP A 529 -6.07 7.54 -19.53
C ASP A 529 -6.66 8.80 -20.20
N LEU A 530 -6.92 9.88 -19.46
CA LEU A 530 -7.39 11.18 -20.00
C LEU A 530 -6.28 12.00 -20.66
N LEU A 531 -5.00 11.64 -20.46
CA LEU A 531 -3.87 12.43 -20.88
C LEU A 531 -3.43 12.04 -22.29
N GLU A 532 -3.46 13.01 -23.22
CA GLU A 532 -3.22 12.78 -24.65
C GLU A 532 -1.77 13.01 -25.09
N GLY A 533 -1.03 13.87 -24.39
CA GLY A 533 0.33 14.28 -24.76
C GLY A 533 1.43 13.78 -23.82
N ASP A 534 2.64 13.55 -24.36
CA ASP A 534 3.81 13.15 -23.56
C ASP A 534 4.15 14.16 -22.47
N GLN A 535 3.90 15.45 -22.67
CA GLN A 535 4.16 16.50 -21.70
C GLN A 535 3.19 16.47 -20.54
N GLU A 536 1.90 16.21 -20.79
CA GLU A 536 0.87 16.04 -19.76
C GLU A 536 1.16 14.80 -18.92
N ARG A 537 1.50 13.68 -19.56
CA ARG A 537 1.87 12.43 -18.87
C ARG A 537 3.12 12.60 -18.00
N ARG A 538 4.15 13.30 -18.49
CA ARG A 538 5.35 13.60 -17.68
C ARG A 538 5.04 14.50 -16.49
N THR A 539 4.17 15.49 -16.66
CA THR A 539 3.74 16.38 -15.57
C THR A 539 2.95 15.62 -14.53
N PHE A 540 1.99 14.79 -14.95
CA PHE A 540 1.20 13.93 -14.09
C PHE A 540 2.08 12.96 -13.28
N GLN A 541 2.99 12.23 -13.95
CA GLN A 541 3.91 11.31 -13.30
C GLN A 541 4.89 12.03 -12.37
N LYS A 542 5.37 13.22 -12.74
CA LYS A 542 6.22 14.05 -11.88
C LYS A 542 5.55 14.31 -10.54
N PHE A 543 4.28 14.69 -10.52
CA PHE A 543 3.58 15.01 -9.27
C PHE A 543 3.02 13.79 -8.56
N LEU A 544 2.64 12.74 -9.28
CA LEU A 544 2.21 11.46 -8.70
C LEU A 544 3.32 10.76 -7.89
N TYR A 545 4.57 10.86 -8.37
CA TYR A 545 5.74 10.24 -7.73
C TYR A 545 6.63 11.24 -7.00
N HIS A 546 6.14 12.45 -6.77
CA HIS A 546 6.89 13.48 -6.05
C HIS A 546 6.86 13.18 -4.55
N ASP A 547 7.95 12.58 -4.04
CA ASP A 547 8.17 12.29 -2.62
C ASP A 547 8.54 13.59 -1.88
N THR A 548 7.56 14.42 -1.54
CA THR A 548 7.76 15.47 -0.53
C THR A 548 6.46 15.77 0.17
N VAL A 549 6.53 15.68 1.49
CA VAL A 549 5.60 16.23 2.48
C VAL A 549 4.58 15.25 3.05
N SER A 550 4.52 15.27 4.39
CA SER A 550 3.58 14.52 5.22
C SER A 550 2.17 14.53 4.61
N HIS A 551 1.63 13.35 4.37
CA HIS A 551 0.28 13.13 3.86
C HIS A 551 -0.79 13.35 4.95
N GLU A 552 -0.66 14.36 5.80
CA GLU A 552 -1.72 14.75 6.69
C GLU A 552 -2.86 15.33 5.87
N LYS A 553 -3.97 14.61 5.82
CA LYS A 553 -5.19 14.95 5.06
C LYS A 553 -5.68 16.38 5.30
N ASN A 554 -5.49 16.89 6.52
CA ASN A 554 -5.82 18.28 6.85
C ASN A 554 -4.88 19.30 6.19
N ALA A 555 -3.61 18.97 5.99
CA ALA A 555 -2.66 19.86 5.33
C ALA A 555 -2.95 19.98 3.82
N LEU A 556 -3.32 18.87 3.15
CA LEU A 556 -3.71 18.87 1.74
C LEU A 556 -5.02 19.67 1.52
N LEU A 557 -6.01 19.53 2.40
CA LEU A 557 -7.24 20.31 2.36
C LEU A 557 -6.97 21.81 2.56
N GLN A 558 -6.06 22.18 3.47
CA GLN A 558 -5.65 23.58 3.66
C GLN A 558 -4.94 24.14 2.44
N LEU A 559 -4.04 23.36 1.83
CA LEU A 559 -3.34 23.75 0.61
C LEU A 559 -4.32 23.93 -0.55
N ALA A 560 -5.28 23.02 -0.74
CA ALA A 560 -6.33 23.13 -1.74
C ALA A 560 -7.17 24.40 -1.56
N ASN A 561 -7.54 24.74 -0.32
CA ASN A 561 -8.27 25.98 -0.01
C ASN A 561 -7.43 27.24 -0.30
N GLN A 562 -6.13 27.22 -0.01
CA GLN A 562 -5.23 28.32 -0.35
C GLN A 562 -5.13 28.49 -1.88
N CYS A 563 -4.95 27.40 -2.63
CA CYS A 563 -4.91 27.42 -4.09
C CYS A 563 -6.20 27.97 -4.69
N LEU A 564 -7.37 27.52 -4.20
CA LEU A 564 -8.67 28.07 -4.60
C LEU A 564 -8.76 29.58 -4.37
N GLY A 565 -8.33 30.06 -3.19
CA GLY A 565 -8.34 31.50 -2.86
C GLY A 565 -7.46 32.30 -3.81
N VAL A 566 -6.27 31.78 -4.19
CA VAL A 566 -5.35 32.45 -5.14
C VAL A 566 -5.94 32.47 -6.55
N LEU A 567 -6.49 31.35 -7.06
CA LEU A 567 -7.10 31.26 -8.37
C LEU A 567 -8.32 32.20 -8.48
N PHE A 568 -9.19 32.18 -7.47
CA PHE A 568 -10.33 33.07 -7.39
C PHE A 568 -9.93 34.55 -7.37
N SER A 569 -8.91 34.92 -6.58
CA SER A 569 -8.39 36.28 -6.53
C SER A 569 -7.78 36.73 -7.87
N ARG A 570 -7.06 35.80 -8.56
CA ARG A 570 -6.49 36.05 -9.90
C ARG A 570 -7.60 36.32 -10.92
N GLN A 571 -8.66 35.52 -10.93
CA GLN A 571 -9.78 35.68 -11.85
C GLN A 571 -10.61 36.93 -11.53
N SER A 572 -10.86 37.21 -10.25
CA SER A 572 -11.55 38.43 -9.82
C SER A 572 -10.81 39.70 -10.28
N LYS A 573 -9.48 39.72 -10.23
CA LYS A 573 -8.66 40.82 -10.75
C LYS A 573 -8.77 40.95 -12.28
N ARG A 574 -8.77 39.83 -13.04
CA ARG A 574 -8.97 39.85 -14.48
C ARG A 574 -10.34 40.43 -14.84
N ASN A 575 -11.40 39.91 -14.21
CA ASN A 575 -12.77 40.42 -14.42
C ASN A 575 -12.89 41.89 -14.06
N GLU A 576 -12.22 42.36 -13.01
CA GLU A 576 -12.18 43.79 -12.62
C GLU A 576 -11.50 44.64 -13.70
N GLN A 577 -10.35 44.16 -14.25
CA GLN A 577 -9.62 44.87 -15.30
C GLN A 577 -10.42 44.94 -16.62
N ASP A 578 -11.05 43.82 -17.00
CA ASP A 578 -11.88 43.75 -18.20
C ASP A 578 -13.08 44.70 -18.08
N LEU A 579 -13.72 44.71 -16.92
CA LEU A 579 -14.84 45.62 -16.65
C LEU A 579 -14.41 47.09 -16.64
N LEU A 580 -13.24 47.41 -16.09
CA LEU A 580 -12.66 48.76 -16.13
C LEU A 580 -12.33 49.19 -17.56
N THR A 581 -11.88 48.26 -18.41
CA THR A 581 -11.60 48.53 -19.83
C THR A 581 -12.91 48.80 -20.58
N ILE A 582 -13.96 48.03 -20.30
CA ILE A 582 -15.31 48.27 -20.86
C ILE A 582 -15.85 49.65 -20.40
N ILE A 583 -15.72 49.97 -19.11
CA ILE A 583 -16.13 51.28 -18.58
C ILE A 583 -15.39 52.44 -19.25
N LYS A 584 -14.10 52.28 -19.54
CA LYS A 584 -13.30 53.30 -20.24
C LYS A 584 -13.73 53.53 -21.69
N ASN A 585 -14.18 52.46 -22.35
CA ASN A 585 -14.55 52.48 -23.75
C ASN A 585 -16.07 52.68 -24.00
N CYS A 586 -16.88 52.71 -22.95
CA CYS A 586 -18.29 52.96 -23.06
C CYS A 586 -18.58 54.46 -23.30
N SER A 587 -19.27 54.76 -24.38
CA SER A 587 -19.80 56.09 -24.67
C SER A 587 -21.04 56.37 -23.80
N ASN A 588 -21.03 57.46 -23.09
CA ASN A 588 -22.03 58.27 -22.32
C ASN A 588 -23.49 57.80 -22.17
N ASP A 589 -23.77 56.54 -21.96
CA ASP A 589 -25.11 56.08 -21.53
C ASP A 589 -25.11 55.94 -19.99
N PRO A 590 -25.90 56.82 -19.26
CA PRO A 590 -25.90 56.82 -17.80
C PRO A 590 -26.45 55.55 -17.14
N GLU A 591 -27.40 54.87 -17.79
CA GLU A 591 -28.00 53.64 -17.24
C GLU A 591 -27.00 52.47 -17.37
N GLN A 592 -26.36 52.33 -18.51
CA GLN A 592 -25.33 51.30 -18.75
C GLN A 592 -24.13 51.51 -17.84
N MET A 593 -23.70 52.76 -17.60
CA MET A 593 -22.61 53.08 -16.68
C MET A 593 -22.94 52.75 -15.22
N ASN A 594 -24.16 52.95 -14.77
CA ASN A 594 -24.59 52.56 -13.42
C ASN A 594 -24.64 51.04 -13.24
N GLY A 595 -25.07 50.30 -14.27
CA GLY A 595 -25.04 48.82 -14.29
C GLY A 595 -23.61 48.28 -14.15
N LEU A 596 -22.69 48.82 -14.95
CA LEU A 596 -21.26 48.38 -14.92
C LEU A 596 -20.58 48.74 -13.58
N ARG A 597 -20.89 49.92 -12.99
CA ARG A 597 -20.39 50.30 -11.65
C ARG A 597 -20.93 49.40 -10.54
N LYS A 598 -22.17 48.94 -10.64
CA LYS A 598 -22.76 47.97 -9.71
C LYS A 598 -22.05 46.62 -9.79
N GLN A 599 -21.84 46.10 -10.99
CA GLN A 599 -21.06 44.88 -11.22
C GLN A 599 -19.62 44.98 -10.68
N LEU A 600 -18.96 46.12 -10.87
CA LEU A 600 -17.64 46.36 -10.32
C LEU A 600 -17.60 46.28 -8.79
N LYS A 601 -18.65 46.84 -8.15
CA LYS A 601 -18.80 46.80 -6.69
C LYS A 601 -19.07 45.37 -6.20
N GLU A 602 -19.87 44.59 -6.93
CA GLU A 602 -20.16 43.19 -6.63
C GLU A 602 -18.89 42.32 -6.73
N ILE A 603 -18.09 42.45 -7.80
CA ILE A 603 -16.81 41.71 -7.96
C ILE A 603 -15.87 42.05 -6.80
N ARG A 604 -15.76 43.31 -6.40
CA ARG A 604 -14.90 43.75 -5.28
C ARG A 604 -15.38 43.19 -3.93
N THR A 605 -16.67 43.06 -3.74
CA THR A 605 -17.25 42.50 -2.52
C THR A 605 -17.07 41.00 -2.46
N GLN A 606 -17.33 40.28 -3.56
CA GLN A 606 -17.15 38.82 -3.67
C GLN A 606 -15.70 38.40 -3.48
N ARG A 607 -14.73 39.20 -3.91
CA ARG A 607 -13.30 38.92 -3.76
C ARG A 607 -12.85 38.68 -2.32
N ASN A 608 -13.58 39.20 -1.33
CA ASN A 608 -13.29 39.02 0.09
C ASN A 608 -13.85 37.71 0.67
N SER A 609 -14.59 36.93 -0.11
CA SER A 609 -15.19 35.66 0.30
C SER A 609 -14.90 34.58 -0.76
N PRO A 610 -13.64 34.08 -0.86
CA PRO A 610 -13.32 33.02 -1.81
C PRO A 610 -14.05 31.72 -1.45
N PRO A 611 -14.36 30.86 -2.44
CA PRO A 611 -14.92 29.54 -2.17
C PRO A 611 -13.93 28.72 -1.33
N SER A 612 -14.47 27.88 -0.43
CA SER A 612 -13.69 27.00 0.41
C SER A 612 -14.29 25.61 0.43
N LEU A 613 -13.40 24.60 0.48
CA LEU A 613 -13.79 23.20 0.66
C LEU A 613 -14.08 22.97 2.16
N ILE A 614 -15.20 22.31 2.45
CA ILE A 614 -15.60 21.98 3.83
C ILE A 614 -15.08 20.56 4.12
N SER A 615 -14.52 20.34 5.32
CA SER A 615 -14.16 18.99 5.76
C SER A 615 -15.44 18.17 5.99
N SER A 616 -15.48 16.93 5.52
CA SER A 616 -16.60 16.00 5.69
C SER A 616 -16.95 15.68 7.15
N ASP A 617 -16.19 16.17 8.12
CA ASP A 617 -16.40 15.98 9.56
C ASP A 617 -17.33 17.02 10.20
N SER A 618 -17.85 18.00 9.44
CA SER A 618 -18.69 19.08 9.99
C SER A 618 -20.21 18.93 9.77
N GLU A 619 -20.69 17.84 9.16
CA GLU A 619 -22.13 17.67 8.85
C GLU A 619 -22.95 16.95 9.94
N HIS A 620 -22.51 16.85 11.19
CA HIS A 620 -23.37 16.33 12.28
C HIS A 620 -23.27 17.18 13.55
N LYS A 621 -23.88 18.36 13.54
CA LYS A 621 -24.44 18.94 14.75
C LYS A 621 -25.93 19.24 14.50
N PRO A 622 -26.87 18.55 15.18
CA PRO A 622 -28.28 18.94 15.13
C PRO A 622 -28.45 20.27 15.85
N SER A 623 -29.04 21.24 15.15
CA SER A 623 -29.49 22.50 15.73
C SER A 623 -30.58 22.20 16.75
N HIS A 624 -30.31 22.36 18.05
CA HIS A 624 -31.32 22.54 19.05
C HIS A 624 -31.92 23.96 18.86
N ALA A 625 -33.07 24.05 18.21
CA ALA A 625 -33.93 25.21 18.32
C ALA A 625 -34.72 25.09 19.61
N HIS A 626 -34.53 26.06 20.49
CA HIS A 626 -35.50 26.36 21.56
C HIS A 626 -36.81 26.84 20.97
N ASN A 627 -37.89 26.17 21.31
CA ASN A 627 -39.09 26.73 21.95
C ASN A 627 -39.88 25.58 22.56
#